data_ea81ce16cb4447fefa89cc89fa9dc35f
#
_entry.id   ea81ce16cb4447fefa89cc89fa9dc35f
#
_cell.length_a   1.000
_cell.length_b   1.000
_cell.length_c   1.000
_cell.angle_alpha   90.00
_cell.angle_beta   90.00
_cell.angle_gamma   90.00
#
_symmetry.space_group_name_H-M   'P 1'
#
loop_
_entity.id
_entity.type
_entity.pdbx_description
1 polymer ?
#
loop_
_entity_poly.entity_id
_entity_poly.type
_entity_poly.pdbx_seq_one_letter_code
_entity_poly.pdbx_strand_id
1 'polypeptide(L)'
;MAVRIRLKKMGRKARPFFRVCAMNQQSPRDGRAIEELGTYDPMVPETDARAILNGERITYWLSVGAQPSQKVSTLIKKYGKDGTHLDAQKEALDRLGSRRSRAISRAMDAVKDAPKGKTPAEIAAEAQAAAAEAQAAAEAQAAAEAAAAAAQAPAETPPAEEAAATEPAAE
;
A
#
# COMPACT_ATOMS: atom_id res chain seq x y z
N MET A 1 42.83 8.50 11.66
CA MET A 1 41.44 8.06 11.93
C MET A 1 41.19 6.76 11.19
N ALA A 2 40.67 5.74 11.86
CA ALA A 2 40.35 4.46 11.21
C ALA A 2 39.00 4.56 10.48
N VAL A 3 39.00 4.29 9.18
CA VAL A 3 37.79 4.25 8.36
C VAL A 3 37.29 2.79 8.24
N ARG A 4 36.00 2.60 8.35
CA ARG A 4 35.36 1.29 8.22
C ARG A 4 34.28 1.30 7.15
N ILE A 5 34.28 0.28 6.27
CA ILE A 5 33.23 0.10 5.28
C ILE A 5 32.16 -0.83 5.86
N ARG A 6 30.94 -0.33 6.03
CA ARG A 6 29.86 -1.10 6.67
C ARG A 6 28.49 -0.78 6.10
N LEU A 7 27.51 -1.61 6.43
CA LEU A 7 26.11 -1.44 6.05
C LEU A 7 25.41 -0.47 7.03
N LYS A 8 24.87 0.62 6.50
CA LYS A 8 23.98 1.55 7.19
C LYS A 8 22.54 1.18 6.89
N LYS A 9 21.70 1.01 7.91
CA LYS A 9 20.29 0.69 7.73
C LYS A 9 19.48 1.96 7.40
N MET A 10 18.73 1.92 6.32
CA MET A 10 17.96 3.07 5.82
C MET A 10 16.46 2.77 5.67
N GLY A 11 16.06 1.51 5.60
CA GLY A 11 14.68 1.11 5.34
C GLY A 11 13.71 1.45 6.48
N ARG A 12 12.42 1.33 6.19
CA ARG A 12 11.32 1.46 7.15
C ARG A 12 11.02 0.13 7.85
N LYS A 13 10.08 0.15 8.81
CA LYS A 13 9.57 -1.06 9.49
C LYS A 13 9.08 -2.08 8.43
N ALA A 14 9.41 -3.33 8.60
CA ALA A 14 9.14 -4.47 7.70
C ALA A 14 9.77 -4.40 6.29
N ARG A 15 10.46 -3.32 5.90
CA ARG A 15 11.19 -3.21 4.63
C ARG A 15 12.63 -2.74 4.85
N PRO A 16 13.56 -3.63 5.21
CA PRO A 16 14.95 -3.28 5.40
C PRO A 16 15.59 -2.91 4.05
N PHE A 17 16.37 -1.83 4.05
CA PHE A 17 17.22 -1.40 2.96
C PHE A 17 18.54 -0.93 3.55
N PHE A 18 19.64 -1.21 2.89
CA PHE A 18 20.95 -0.90 3.40
C PHE A 18 21.78 -0.15 2.37
N ARG A 19 22.60 0.79 2.85
CA ARG A 19 23.64 1.39 2.04
C ARG A 19 25.00 0.91 2.54
N VAL A 20 25.89 0.64 1.60
CA VAL A 20 27.30 0.38 1.87
C VAL A 20 28.02 1.72 1.94
N CYS A 21 28.57 2.05 3.09
CA CYS A 21 29.19 3.36 3.32
C CYS A 21 30.57 3.23 3.95
N ALA A 22 31.48 4.13 3.55
CA ALA A 22 32.71 4.42 4.28
C ALA A 22 32.36 5.36 5.44
N MET A 23 32.72 4.98 6.67
CA MET A 23 32.40 5.72 7.89
C MET A 23 33.58 5.69 8.85
N ASN A 24 33.67 6.69 9.72
CA ASN A 24 34.58 6.64 10.84
C ASN A 24 34.21 5.45 11.76
N GLN A 25 35.22 4.75 12.26
CA GLN A 25 35.04 3.59 13.14
C GLN A 25 34.25 3.93 14.41
N GLN A 26 34.46 5.11 14.98
CA GLN A 26 33.80 5.59 16.20
C GLN A 26 32.33 6.01 15.98
N SER A 27 31.93 6.30 14.72
CA SER A 27 30.58 6.74 14.44
C SER A 27 29.55 5.62 14.71
N PRO A 28 28.35 5.92 15.21
CA PRO A 28 27.28 4.94 15.35
C PRO A 28 26.89 4.34 14.00
N ARG A 29 26.22 3.17 13.99
CA ARG A 29 25.87 2.43 12.76
C ARG A 29 25.11 3.29 11.74
N ASP A 30 24.19 4.12 12.19
CA ASP A 30 23.34 4.96 11.35
C ASP A 30 23.79 6.44 11.33
N GLY A 31 25.02 6.70 11.78
CA GLY A 31 25.64 8.03 11.83
C GLY A 31 26.00 8.59 10.45
N ARG A 32 26.75 9.71 10.46
CA ARG A 32 27.20 10.38 9.24
C ARG A 32 28.17 9.48 8.45
N ALA A 33 27.84 9.22 7.19
CA ALA A 33 28.74 8.58 6.26
C ALA A 33 29.72 9.61 5.66
N ILE A 34 30.96 9.18 5.39
CA ILE A 34 31.95 9.96 4.64
C ILE A 34 31.59 9.87 3.15
N GLU A 35 31.36 8.64 2.66
CA GLU A 35 31.01 8.38 1.27
C GLU A 35 30.07 7.17 1.18
N GLU A 36 29.15 7.20 0.21
CA GLU A 36 28.27 6.09 -0.12
C GLU A 36 28.88 5.30 -1.29
N LEU A 37 29.08 3.99 -1.06
CA LEU A 37 29.79 3.10 -1.98
C LEU A 37 28.86 2.14 -2.73
N GLY A 38 27.59 2.11 -2.34
CA GLY A 38 26.59 1.25 -2.98
C GLY A 38 25.37 1.00 -2.12
N THR A 39 24.50 0.14 -2.64
CA THR A 39 23.23 -0.22 -2.01
C THR A 39 23.09 -1.73 -1.89
N TYR A 40 22.35 -2.17 -0.88
CA TYR A 40 21.99 -3.58 -0.69
C TYR A 40 20.52 -3.67 -0.27
N ASP A 41 19.71 -4.28 -1.12
CA ASP A 41 18.28 -4.53 -0.87
C ASP A 41 18.03 -6.04 -0.73
N PRO A 42 17.76 -6.55 0.47
CA PRO A 42 17.47 -7.96 0.69
C PRO A 42 16.10 -8.40 0.15
N MET A 43 15.20 -7.46 -0.15
CA MET A 43 13.83 -7.76 -0.59
C MET A 43 13.73 -8.04 -2.10
N VAL A 44 14.79 -7.79 -2.85
CA VAL A 44 14.84 -8.12 -4.29
C VAL A 44 14.82 -9.65 -4.44
N PRO A 45 13.92 -10.21 -5.30
CA PRO A 45 13.81 -11.66 -5.47
C PRO A 45 15.08 -12.29 -6.02
N GLU A 46 15.72 -11.65 -7.00
CA GLU A 46 16.96 -12.10 -7.60
C GLU A 46 18.15 -11.84 -6.64
N THR A 47 18.83 -12.91 -6.23
CA THR A 47 19.92 -12.83 -5.24
C THR A 47 21.08 -11.95 -5.70
N ASP A 48 21.45 -12.05 -6.97
CA ASP A 48 22.61 -11.35 -7.52
C ASP A 48 22.31 -9.86 -7.82
N ALA A 49 21.03 -9.49 -7.97
CA ALA A 49 20.62 -8.10 -8.15
C ALA A 49 20.42 -7.33 -6.84
N ARG A 50 20.59 -7.98 -5.68
CA ARG A 50 20.39 -7.34 -4.36
C ARG A 50 21.45 -6.31 -4.01
N ALA A 51 22.67 -6.45 -4.54
CA ALA A 51 23.79 -5.57 -4.20
C ALA A 51 24.23 -4.81 -5.45
N ILE A 52 24.25 -3.50 -5.39
CA ILE A 52 24.83 -2.62 -6.43
C ILE A 52 25.96 -1.86 -5.78
N LEU A 53 27.19 -2.14 -6.20
CA LEU A 53 28.40 -1.59 -5.60
C LEU A 53 29.19 -0.77 -6.63
N ASN A 54 29.79 0.33 -6.16
CA ASN A 54 30.78 1.08 -6.92
C ASN A 54 32.18 0.47 -6.65
N GLY A 55 32.59 -0.44 -7.52
CA GLY A 55 33.84 -1.19 -7.36
C GLY A 55 35.08 -0.30 -7.32
N GLU A 56 35.15 0.77 -8.11
CA GLU A 56 36.28 1.67 -8.17
C GLU A 56 36.49 2.43 -6.85
N ARG A 57 35.40 2.97 -6.30
CA ARG A 57 35.48 3.71 -5.02
C ARG A 57 35.80 2.78 -3.86
N ILE A 58 35.28 1.55 -3.89
CA ILE A 58 35.62 0.54 -2.88
C ILE A 58 37.11 0.21 -2.93
N THR A 59 37.68 0.00 -4.12
CA THR A 59 39.10 -0.28 -4.29
C THR A 59 39.95 0.87 -3.78
N TYR A 60 39.55 2.11 -4.05
CA TYR A 60 40.23 3.30 -3.50
C TYR A 60 40.26 3.30 -1.97
N TRP A 61 39.08 3.06 -1.33
CA TRP A 61 39.04 3.06 0.14
C TRP A 61 39.84 1.92 0.77
N LEU A 62 39.88 0.75 0.11
CA LEU A 62 40.72 -0.36 0.55
C LEU A 62 42.20 -0.03 0.43
N SER A 63 42.63 0.64 -0.63
CA SER A 63 44.05 1.10 -0.77
C SER A 63 44.45 2.14 0.27
N VAL A 64 43.52 2.99 0.71
CA VAL A 64 43.73 3.95 1.81
C VAL A 64 43.73 3.26 3.19
N GLY A 65 43.39 1.95 3.26
CA GLY A 65 43.43 1.19 4.51
C GLY A 65 42.11 1.11 5.24
N ALA A 66 40.99 1.36 4.58
CA ALA A 66 39.67 1.17 5.18
C ALA A 66 39.35 -0.32 5.39
N GLN A 67 38.84 -0.66 6.56
CA GLN A 67 38.53 -2.04 6.94
C GLN A 67 37.07 -2.37 6.62
N PRO A 68 36.77 -3.33 5.72
CA PRO A 68 35.42 -3.78 5.47
C PRO A 68 34.89 -4.66 6.61
N SER A 69 33.60 -4.52 6.95
CA SER A 69 32.95 -5.46 7.84
C SER A 69 32.77 -6.81 7.15
N GLN A 70 32.67 -7.91 7.91
CA GLN A 70 32.58 -9.27 7.38
C GLN A 70 31.50 -9.43 6.30
N LYS A 71 30.31 -8.88 6.48
CA LYS A 71 29.23 -8.91 5.48
C LYS A 71 29.60 -8.14 4.20
N VAL A 72 30.18 -6.97 4.35
CA VAL A 72 30.63 -6.15 3.21
C VAL A 72 31.79 -6.83 2.47
N SER A 73 32.74 -7.44 3.17
CA SER A 73 33.81 -8.21 2.54
C SER A 73 33.28 -9.31 1.62
N THR A 74 32.23 -10.04 2.06
CA THR A 74 31.57 -11.05 1.23
C THR A 74 30.91 -10.43 -0.01
N LEU A 75 30.27 -9.26 0.13
CA LEU A 75 29.65 -8.56 -0.99
C LEU A 75 30.72 -8.03 -1.99
N ILE A 76 31.83 -7.51 -1.50
CA ILE A 76 32.94 -7.05 -2.34
C ILE A 76 33.54 -8.20 -3.17
N LYS A 77 33.74 -9.38 -2.54
CA LYS A 77 34.24 -10.57 -3.25
C LYS A 77 33.32 -11.02 -4.37
N LYS A 78 32.01 -10.84 -4.23
CA LYS A 78 31.02 -11.26 -5.24
C LYS A 78 30.78 -10.18 -6.31
N TYR A 79 30.61 -8.94 -5.92
CA TYR A 79 30.10 -7.85 -6.74
C TYR A 79 31.02 -6.62 -6.82
N GLY A 80 32.26 -6.73 -6.31
CA GLY A 80 33.29 -5.70 -6.45
C GLY A 80 33.83 -5.61 -7.88
N LYS A 81 34.88 -4.80 -8.09
CA LYS A 81 35.50 -4.59 -9.40
C LYS A 81 35.94 -5.93 -10.05
N ASP A 82 36.53 -6.83 -9.25
CA ASP A 82 37.00 -8.15 -9.68
C ASP A 82 36.11 -9.26 -9.10
N GLY A 83 34.81 -9.00 -8.99
CA GLY A 83 33.84 -9.89 -8.36
C GLY A 83 33.55 -11.13 -9.20
N THR A 84 33.29 -12.26 -8.51
CA THR A 84 33.02 -13.57 -9.15
C THR A 84 31.63 -13.67 -9.79
N HIS A 85 30.70 -12.78 -9.46
CA HIS A 85 29.29 -12.82 -9.88
C HIS A 85 28.83 -11.62 -10.71
N LEU A 86 29.77 -10.93 -11.42
CA LEU A 86 29.42 -9.72 -12.20
C LEU A 86 28.51 -10.02 -13.38
N ASP A 87 28.73 -11.14 -14.09
CA ASP A 87 27.91 -11.53 -15.25
C ASP A 87 26.52 -11.98 -14.78
N ALA A 88 26.44 -12.80 -13.73
CA ALA A 88 25.18 -13.17 -13.12
C ALA A 88 24.39 -11.95 -12.60
N GLN A 89 25.09 -10.94 -12.09
CA GLN A 89 24.50 -9.69 -11.66
C GLN A 89 23.88 -8.91 -12.82
N LYS A 90 24.57 -8.79 -13.95
CA LYS A 90 24.05 -8.13 -15.15
C LYS A 90 22.79 -8.81 -15.65
N GLU A 91 22.82 -10.14 -15.79
CA GLU A 91 21.64 -10.91 -16.20
C GLU A 91 20.46 -10.74 -15.24
N ALA A 92 20.72 -10.76 -13.94
CA ALA A 92 19.67 -10.57 -12.92
C ALA A 92 19.06 -9.17 -13.00
N LEU A 93 19.88 -8.12 -13.21
CA LEU A 93 19.41 -6.75 -13.40
C LEU A 93 18.57 -6.59 -14.68
N ASP A 94 19.00 -7.22 -15.79
CA ASP A 94 18.27 -7.22 -17.06
C ASP A 94 16.92 -7.92 -16.94
N ARG A 95 16.85 -9.05 -16.23
CA ARG A 95 15.60 -9.75 -15.92
C ARG A 95 14.65 -8.88 -15.08
N LEU A 96 15.17 -8.17 -14.09
CA LEU A 96 14.37 -7.23 -13.28
C LEU A 96 13.90 -6.03 -14.11
N GLY A 97 14.76 -5.47 -14.94
CA GLY A 97 14.42 -4.40 -15.89
C GLY A 97 13.28 -4.82 -16.81
N SER A 98 13.39 -6.00 -17.43
CA SER A 98 12.38 -6.56 -18.33
C SER A 98 11.04 -6.83 -17.60
N ARG A 99 11.09 -7.36 -16.37
CA ARG A 99 9.88 -7.55 -15.54
C ARG A 99 9.20 -6.23 -15.24
N ARG A 100 9.98 -5.20 -14.85
CA ARG A 100 9.47 -3.87 -14.56
C ARG A 100 8.85 -3.21 -15.79
N SER A 101 9.51 -3.29 -16.94
CA SER A 101 9.00 -2.76 -18.21
C SER A 101 7.68 -3.43 -18.60
N ARG A 102 7.59 -4.76 -18.54
CA ARG A 102 6.36 -5.50 -18.82
C ARG A 102 5.24 -5.17 -17.85
N ALA A 103 5.55 -4.98 -16.56
CA ALA A 103 4.56 -4.58 -15.56
C ALA A 103 4.03 -3.17 -15.84
N ILE A 104 4.90 -2.23 -16.21
CA ILE A 104 4.50 -0.87 -16.57
C ILE A 104 3.64 -0.89 -17.85
N SER A 105 4.04 -1.64 -18.91
CA SER A 105 3.24 -1.75 -20.12
C SER A 105 1.85 -2.31 -19.83
N ARG A 106 1.75 -3.40 -19.07
CA ARG A 106 0.45 -3.97 -18.66
C ARG A 106 -0.41 -2.99 -17.86
N ALA A 107 0.22 -2.23 -16.95
CA ALA A 107 -0.50 -1.21 -16.18
C ALA A 107 -1.00 -0.06 -17.07
N MET A 108 -0.19 0.36 -18.06
CA MET A 108 -0.59 1.38 -19.02
C MET A 108 -1.71 0.88 -19.97
N ASP A 109 -1.65 -0.37 -20.40
CA ASP A 109 -2.67 -0.99 -21.23
C ASP A 109 -3.97 -1.13 -20.42
N ALA A 110 -3.91 -1.58 -19.19
CA ALA A 110 -5.06 -1.65 -18.28
C ALA A 110 -5.70 -0.28 -18.00
N VAL A 111 -4.91 0.79 -17.97
CA VAL A 111 -5.42 2.17 -17.84
C VAL A 111 -6.09 2.65 -19.13
N LYS A 112 -5.61 2.21 -20.30
CA LYS A 112 -6.25 2.54 -21.59
C LYS A 112 -7.57 1.81 -21.78
N ASP A 113 -7.63 0.54 -21.35
CA ASP A 113 -8.84 -0.31 -21.45
C ASP A 113 -9.82 -0.07 -20.28
N ALA A 114 -9.38 0.62 -19.22
CA ALA A 114 -10.29 1.02 -18.17
C ALA A 114 -11.39 1.91 -18.78
N PRO A 115 -12.68 1.54 -18.64
CA PRO A 115 -13.77 2.40 -19.10
C PRO A 115 -13.55 3.75 -18.46
N LYS A 116 -13.54 4.82 -19.28
CA LYS A 116 -13.36 6.19 -18.82
C LYS A 116 -14.30 6.36 -17.64
N GLY A 117 -13.75 6.41 -16.43
CA GLY A 117 -14.55 6.49 -15.22
C GLY A 117 -15.55 7.60 -15.39
N LYS A 118 -16.83 7.31 -15.18
CA LYS A 118 -17.91 8.30 -15.18
C LYS A 118 -17.43 9.48 -14.35
N THR A 119 -17.58 10.66 -14.86
CA THR A 119 -17.18 11.86 -14.12
C THR A 119 -17.93 11.91 -12.79
N PRO A 120 -17.38 12.54 -11.75
CA PRO A 120 -18.09 12.67 -10.47
C PRO A 120 -19.49 13.23 -10.61
N ALA A 121 -19.73 14.06 -11.66
CA ALA A 121 -21.04 14.59 -12.01
C ALA A 121 -21.99 13.52 -12.56
N GLU A 122 -21.51 12.60 -13.40
CA GLU A 122 -22.33 11.49 -13.93
C GLU A 122 -22.66 10.46 -12.85
N ILE A 123 -21.73 10.18 -11.93
CA ILE A 123 -21.98 9.30 -10.77
C ILE A 123 -23.03 9.93 -9.85
N ALA A 124 -22.94 11.25 -9.63
CA ALA A 124 -23.92 11.98 -8.83
C ALA A 124 -25.31 12.03 -9.51
N ALA A 125 -25.36 12.20 -10.82
CA ALA A 125 -26.61 12.20 -11.59
C ALA A 125 -27.27 10.80 -11.58
N GLU A 126 -26.51 9.73 -11.74
CA GLU A 126 -27.00 8.36 -11.71
C GLU A 126 -27.48 7.96 -10.30
N ALA A 127 -26.77 8.40 -9.25
CA ALA A 127 -27.19 8.21 -7.86
C ALA A 127 -28.49 8.97 -7.54
N GLN A 128 -28.67 10.19 -8.08
CA GLN A 128 -29.90 10.96 -7.91
C GLN A 128 -31.08 10.33 -8.68
N ALA A 129 -30.85 9.84 -9.89
CA ALA A 129 -31.86 9.13 -10.67
C ALA A 129 -32.33 7.84 -9.97
N ALA A 130 -31.38 7.05 -9.46
CA ALA A 130 -31.69 5.83 -8.71
C ALA A 130 -32.43 6.14 -7.39
N ALA A 131 -32.09 7.21 -6.71
CA ALA A 131 -32.78 7.66 -5.51
C ALA A 131 -34.20 8.14 -5.80
N ALA A 132 -34.42 8.82 -6.91
CA ALA A 132 -35.75 9.26 -7.35
C ALA A 132 -36.64 8.09 -7.74
N GLU A 133 -36.12 7.09 -8.44
CA GLU A 133 -36.86 5.85 -8.75
C GLU A 133 -37.21 5.06 -7.47
N ALA A 134 -36.30 4.98 -6.53
CA ALA A 134 -36.55 4.30 -5.24
C ALA A 134 -37.65 5.03 -4.42
N GLN A 135 -37.66 6.37 -4.45
CA GLN A 135 -38.69 7.18 -3.77
C GLN A 135 -40.05 7.00 -4.45
N ALA A 136 -40.12 7.05 -5.78
CA ALA A 136 -41.36 6.83 -6.52
C ALA A 136 -41.93 5.40 -6.29
N ALA A 137 -41.06 4.39 -6.21
CA ALA A 137 -41.45 3.04 -5.90
C ALA A 137 -41.99 2.90 -4.46
N ALA A 138 -41.38 3.60 -3.51
CA ALA A 138 -41.81 3.61 -2.10
C ALA A 138 -43.14 4.33 -1.93
N GLU A 139 -43.37 5.46 -2.62
CA GLU A 139 -44.65 6.18 -2.62
C GLU A 139 -45.76 5.35 -3.27
N ALA A 140 -45.47 4.66 -4.36
CA ALA A 140 -46.43 3.76 -5.00
C ALA A 140 -46.83 2.57 -4.09
N GLN A 141 -45.88 2.03 -3.34
CA GLN A 141 -46.14 0.96 -2.36
C GLN A 141 -46.96 1.47 -1.17
N ALA A 142 -46.64 2.65 -0.64
CA ALA A 142 -47.37 3.25 0.47
C ALA A 142 -48.81 3.61 0.05
N ALA A 143 -49.04 4.09 -1.17
CA ALA A 143 -50.35 4.36 -1.70
C ALA A 143 -51.16 3.07 -1.90
N ALA A 144 -50.54 1.98 -2.35
CA ALA A 144 -51.18 0.67 -2.50
C ALA A 144 -51.56 0.07 -1.13
N GLU A 145 -50.69 0.22 -0.12
CA GLU A 145 -50.95 -0.27 1.23
C GLU A 145 -52.04 0.54 1.95
N ALA A 146 -52.08 1.86 1.74
CA ALA A 146 -53.18 2.72 2.22
C ALA A 146 -54.53 2.38 1.57
N ALA A 147 -54.56 2.08 0.27
CA ALA A 147 -55.73 1.65 -0.42
C ALA A 147 -56.26 0.25 0.04
N ALA A 148 -55.32 -0.66 0.33
CA ALA A 148 -55.65 -1.97 0.88
C ALA A 148 -56.17 -1.89 2.32
N ALA A 149 -55.63 -0.98 3.14
CA ALA A 149 -56.11 -0.74 4.51
C ALA A 149 -57.50 -0.09 4.54
N ALA A 150 -57.82 0.81 3.58
CA ALA A 150 -59.14 1.42 3.43
C ALA A 150 -60.22 0.41 2.98
N ALA A 151 -59.85 -0.67 2.26
CA ALA A 151 -60.76 -1.72 1.82
C ALA A 151 -61.07 -2.76 2.90
N GLN A 152 -60.38 -2.75 4.03
CA GLN A 152 -60.58 -3.73 5.12
C GLN A 152 -61.22 -3.15 6.40
N ALA A 153 -61.85 -1.97 6.34
CA ALA A 153 -62.61 -1.46 7.47
C ALA A 153 -64.01 -2.11 7.53
N PRO A 154 -64.30 -2.99 8.49
CA PRO A 154 -65.67 -3.48 8.67
C PRO A 154 -66.48 -2.40 9.40
N ALA A 155 -67.68 -2.19 8.84
CA ALA A 155 -68.74 -1.40 9.45
C ALA A 155 -69.16 -2.09 10.74
N GLU A 156 -69.00 -1.45 11.85
CA GLU A 156 -69.64 -1.84 13.09
C GLU A 156 -70.21 -0.60 13.80
N THR A 157 -71.50 -0.63 13.89
CA THR A 157 -72.43 0.30 14.51
C THR A 157 -72.29 0.28 16.05
N PRO A 158 -72.65 1.37 16.73
CA PRO A 158 -72.63 1.40 18.19
C PRO A 158 -73.92 0.90 18.85
N PRO A 159 -73.88 0.44 20.05
CA PRO A 159 -74.93 0.81 20.98
C PRO A 159 -74.46 1.38 22.31
N ALA A 160 -75.37 2.14 22.84
CA ALA A 160 -75.54 2.96 23.98
C ALA A 160 -75.25 2.35 25.35
N GLU A 161 -74.93 3.28 26.26
CA GLU A 161 -75.49 3.43 27.61
C GLU A 161 -75.19 2.36 28.66
N GLU A 162 -74.55 2.63 29.74
CA GLU A 162 -75.15 2.99 31.05
C GLU A 162 -74.13 3.13 32.20
N ALA A 163 -74.18 4.19 32.75
CA ALA A 163 -74.20 4.59 34.15
C ALA A 163 -73.42 3.80 35.23
N ALA A 164 -72.93 4.63 36.11
CA ALA A 164 -72.85 4.55 37.56
C ALA A 164 -71.52 4.26 38.22
N ALA A 165 -71.03 5.34 38.76
CA ALA A 165 -70.73 5.56 40.19
C ALA A 165 -69.76 4.56 40.87
N THR A 166 -68.71 4.98 41.39
CA THR A 166 -68.47 5.48 42.75
C THR A 166 -66.98 5.56 43.05
N GLU A 167 -66.58 6.69 43.43
CA GLU A 167 -65.42 6.90 44.35
C GLU A 167 -65.75 6.27 45.74
N PRO A 168 -64.89 6.27 46.81
CA PRO A 168 -63.53 6.83 46.91
C PRO A 168 -62.58 6.00 47.80
N ALA A 169 -61.34 6.61 47.99
CA ALA A 169 -60.57 6.75 49.20
C ALA A 169 -59.59 5.66 49.67
N ALA A 170 -58.43 6.18 49.90
CA ALA A 170 -57.50 6.07 51.02
C ALA A 170 -56.84 4.70 51.33
N GLU A 171 -55.58 4.60 51.36
CA GLU A 171 -54.56 4.97 52.30
C GLU A 171 -53.13 4.83 51.72
#